data_847369deb9e5654c278d0cc9fd8134fd
#
_entry.id   847369deb9e5654c278d0cc9fd8134fd
#
_cell.length_a   1.000
_cell.length_b   1.000
_cell.length_c   1.000
_cell.angle_alpha   90.00
_cell.angle_beta   90.00
_cell.angle_gamma   90.00
#
_symmetry.space_group_name_H-M   'P 1'
#
loop_
_entity.id
_entity.type
_entity.pdbx_description
1 polymer ?
#
loop_
_entity_poly.entity_id
_entity_poly.type
_entity_poly.pdbx_seq_one_letter_code
_entity_poly.pdbx_strand_id
1 'polypeptide(L)'
;MSRKPIIAANWKMNIGPAEGAQFIESFKNLIKGKDVSCDVVIIPPFTTIPSVQNALGGCSCIAAGAQNVSQYDNGAYTGEISTSMLNELGLKYVVLGHSERRQYFGETDAIINAKIKKAIAAGITPIFCIGETKDERLGGILEPVLEIQLKGGLKDLTPEEVSNLVIAYEPVLSLIHISEPTRR
;
A
#
# COMPACT_ATOMS: atom_id res chain seq x y z
N MET A 1 -10.33 2.18 21.53
CA MET A 1 -8.88 2.47 21.42
C MET A 1 -8.67 3.34 20.18
N SER A 2 -7.88 4.42 20.28
CA SER A 2 -7.52 5.22 19.10
C SER A 2 -6.58 4.41 18.20
N ARG A 3 -6.79 4.44 16.87
CA ARG A 3 -5.85 3.83 15.91
C ARG A 3 -4.53 4.59 15.95
N LYS A 4 -3.42 3.86 15.89
CA LYS A 4 -2.10 4.48 15.74
C LYS A 4 -1.99 5.14 14.37
N PRO A 5 -1.49 6.39 14.26
CA PRO A 5 -1.25 7.01 12.96
C PRO A 5 -0.26 6.20 12.12
N ILE A 6 -0.45 6.22 10.79
CA ILE A 6 0.43 5.55 9.83
C ILE A 6 0.93 6.56 8.80
N ILE A 7 2.22 6.51 8.48
CA ILE A 7 2.84 7.24 7.37
C ILE A 7 3.36 6.19 6.40
N ALA A 8 2.69 6.04 5.25
CA ALA A 8 3.04 5.07 4.22
C ALA A 8 3.62 5.77 3.00
N ALA A 9 4.86 5.43 2.64
CA ALA A 9 5.58 6.00 1.51
C ALA A 9 5.63 5.01 0.34
N ASN A 10 4.71 5.15 -0.60
CA ASN A 10 4.73 4.38 -1.85
C ASN A 10 5.74 5.00 -2.82
N TRP A 11 6.83 4.28 -3.10
CA TRP A 11 7.87 4.75 -4.02
C TRP A 11 7.49 4.59 -5.49
N LYS A 12 6.38 3.92 -5.76
CA LYS A 12 5.95 3.60 -7.13
C LYS A 12 7.09 2.92 -7.90
N MET A 13 7.23 3.19 -9.20
CA MET A 13 8.29 2.64 -10.06
C MET A 13 9.54 3.53 -10.04
N ASN A 14 10.05 3.83 -8.83
CA ASN A 14 11.26 4.63 -8.63
C ASN A 14 12.16 3.95 -7.61
N ILE A 15 13.42 4.40 -7.54
CA ILE A 15 14.40 4.00 -6.53
C ILE A 15 14.79 2.51 -6.62
N GLY A 16 15.97 2.26 -7.17
CA GLY A 16 16.56 0.92 -7.27
C GLY A 16 17.18 0.43 -5.96
N PRO A 17 17.70 -0.82 -5.92
CA PRO A 17 18.19 -1.45 -4.69
C PRO A 17 19.26 -0.68 -3.94
N ALA A 18 20.28 -0.15 -4.64
CA ALA A 18 21.39 0.57 -4.02
C ALA A 18 20.94 1.90 -3.40
N GLU A 19 20.17 2.68 -4.14
CA GLU A 19 19.61 3.96 -3.69
C GLU A 19 18.63 3.75 -2.53
N GLY A 20 17.81 2.69 -2.61
CA GLY A 20 16.87 2.33 -1.56
C GLY A 20 17.57 2.02 -0.22
N ALA A 21 18.65 1.27 -0.26
CA ALA A 21 19.45 1.00 0.95
C ALA A 21 20.04 2.29 1.54
N GLN A 22 20.60 3.17 0.69
CA GLN A 22 21.15 4.47 1.14
C GLN A 22 20.08 5.38 1.74
N PHE A 23 18.88 5.40 1.13
CA PHE A 23 17.75 6.15 1.68
C PHE A 23 17.40 5.68 3.09
N ILE A 24 17.29 4.37 3.31
CA ILE A 24 16.94 3.81 4.62
C ILE A 24 17.98 4.18 5.67
N GLU A 25 19.28 4.05 5.36
CA GLU A 25 20.33 4.42 6.31
C GLU A 25 20.27 5.92 6.66
N SER A 26 20.07 6.79 5.67
CA SER A 26 19.91 8.23 5.88
C SER A 26 18.68 8.55 6.72
N PHE A 27 17.55 7.89 6.43
CA PHE A 27 16.30 8.08 7.15
C PHE A 27 16.40 7.62 8.61
N LYS A 28 16.99 6.45 8.86
CA LYS A 28 17.27 5.96 10.24
C LYS A 28 18.09 6.98 11.04
N ASN A 29 19.11 7.56 10.42
CA ASN A 29 19.94 8.59 11.08
C ASN A 29 19.14 9.86 11.42
N LEU A 30 18.21 10.28 10.54
CA LEU A 30 17.36 11.46 10.77
C LEU A 30 16.36 11.27 11.93
N ILE A 31 15.86 10.05 12.16
CA ILE A 31 14.90 9.75 13.23
C ILE A 31 15.56 9.22 14.50
N LYS A 32 16.86 8.99 14.50
CA LYS A 32 17.61 8.47 15.66
C LYS A 32 17.40 9.36 16.89
N GLY A 33 16.96 8.75 17.99
CA GLY A 33 16.71 9.45 19.26
C GLY A 33 15.42 10.30 19.27
N LYS A 34 14.60 10.24 18.21
CA LYS A 34 13.28 10.88 18.19
C LYS A 34 12.20 9.90 18.63
N ASP A 35 11.19 10.40 19.32
CA ASP A 35 9.99 9.63 19.60
C ASP A 35 9.11 9.59 18.33
N VAL A 36 8.98 8.40 17.73
CA VAL A 36 8.16 8.15 16.55
C VAL A 36 6.84 7.55 16.98
N SER A 37 5.82 8.39 17.15
CA SER A 37 4.50 8.00 17.65
C SER A 37 3.58 7.39 16.58
N CYS A 38 4.05 7.22 15.35
CA CYS A 38 3.31 6.64 14.23
C CYS A 38 3.99 5.38 13.69
N ASP A 39 3.25 4.57 12.93
CA ASP A 39 3.84 3.52 12.10
C ASP A 39 4.39 4.15 10.83
N VAL A 40 5.64 3.85 10.49
CA VAL A 40 6.26 4.28 9.23
C VAL A 40 6.41 3.07 8.33
N VAL A 41 5.84 3.13 7.12
CA VAL A 41 5.87 2.04 6.16
C VAL A 41 6.50 2.50 4.86
N ILE A 42 7.61 1.89 4.48
CA ILE A 42 8.29 2.13 3.20
C ILE A 42 7.84 1.06 2.21
N ILE A 43 7.35 1.47 1.05
CA ILE A 43 6.75 0.59 0.05
C ILE A 43 7.51 0.75 -1.28
N PRO A 44 8.66 0.07 -1.42
CA PRO A 44 9.51 0.15 -2.61
C PRO A 44 9.05 -0.82 -3.71
N PRO A 45 9.61 -0.73 -4.94
CA PRO A 45 9.49 -1.78 -5.95
C PRO A 45 9.96 -3.14 -5.42
N PHE A 46 9.41 -4.23 -5.94
CA PHE A 46 9.75 -5.61 -5.48
C PHE A 46 11.25 -5.89 -5.50
N THR A 47 11.95 -5.46 -6.54
CA THR A 47 13.40 -5.63 -6.69
C THR A 47 14.22 -4.92 -5.62
N THR A 48 13.65 -3.90 -4.97
CA THR A 48 14.30 -3.07 -3.96
C THR A 48 14.00 -3.55 -2.53
N ILE A 49 12.94 -4.36 -2.33
CA ILE A 49 12.51 -4.83 -1.00
C ILE A 49 13.64 -5.52 -0.22
N PRO A 50 14.40 -6.49 -0.78
CA PRO A 50 15.46 -7.14 -0.03
C PRO A 50 16.54 -6.17 0.49
N SER A 51 16.92 -5.20 -0.33
CA SER A 51 17.91 -4.18 0.07
C SER A 51 17.39 -3.27 1.16
N VAL A 52 16.11 -2.87 1.09
CA VAL A 52 15.44 -2.09 2.14
C VAL A 52 15.37 -2.88 3.44
N GLN A 53 14.93 -4.15 3.40
CA GLN A 53 14.85 -5.00 4.59
C GLN A 53 16.22 -5.18 5.26
N ASN A 54 17.27 -5.44 4.47
CA ASN A 54 18.62 -5.53 5.00
C ASN A 54 19.08 -4.22 5.67
N ALA A 55 18.83 -3.09 5.04
CA ALA A 55 19.19 -1.76 5.57
C ALA A 55 18.37 -1.39 6.82
N LEU A 56 17.12 -1.84 6.93
CA LEU A 56 16.31 -1.67 8.15
C LEU A 56 16.96 -2.36 9.35
N GLY A 57 17.58 -3.54 9.15
CA GLY A 57 18.37 -4.19 10.19
C GLY A 57 17.62 -4.44 11.50
N GLY A 58 16.30 -4.73 11.43
CA GLY A 58 15.46 -4.94 12.62
C GLY A 58 15.01 -3.65 13.32
N CYS A 59 15.09 -2.49 12.67
CA CYS A 59 14.52 -1.23 13.18
C CYS A 59 13.00 -1.40 13.42
N SER A 60 12.56 -1.29 14.67
CA SER A 60 11.17 -1.55 15.05
C SER A 60 10.19 -0.42 14.69
N CYS A 61 10.69 0.77 14.37
CA CYS A 61 9.86 1.93 14.06
C CYS A 61 9.55 2.11 12.56
N ILE A 62 10.19 1.32 11.69
CA ILE A 62 9.98 1.36 10.24
C ILE A 62 9.69 -0.06 9.76
N ALA A 63 8.60 -0.23 9.04
CA ALA A 63 8.25 -1.47 8.35
C ALA A 63 8.42 -1.32 6.85
N ALA A 64 8.70 -2.43 6.15
CA ALA A 64 8.57 -2.49 4.71
C ALA A 64 7.21 -3.07 4.30
N GLY A 65 6.69 -2.61 3.16
CA GLY A 65 5.47 -3.12 2.53
C GLY A 65 5.70 -3.40 1.05
N ALA A 66 4.71 -4.06 0.42
CA ALA A 66 4.69 -4.35 -1.00
C ALA A 66 3.72 -3.46 -1.76
N GLN A 67 3.99 -3.19 -3.04
CA GLN A 67 3.13 -2.38 -3.90
C GLN A 67 1.95 -3.15 -4.52
N ASN A 68 1.97 -4.48 -4.41
CA ASN A 68 0.94 -5.38 -4.93
C ASN A 68 1.15 -6.79 -4.35
N VAL A 69 0.17 -7.67 -4.56
CA VAL A 69 0.25 -9.11 -4.35
C VAL A 69 -0.72 -9.82 -5.29
N SER A 70 -0.45 -11.08 -5.60
CA SER A 70 -1.36 -11.93 -6.37
C SER A 70 -2.56 -12.37 -5.54
N GLN A 71 -3.69 -12.61 -6.20
CA GLN A 71 -4.84 -13.31 -5.60
C GLN A 71 -4.66 -14.83 -5.53
N TYR A 72 -3.60 -15.34 -6.12
CA TYR A 72 -3.28 -16.78 -6.18
C TYR A 72 -2.14 -17.11 -5.23
N ASP A 73 -2.17 -18.33 -4.68
CA ASP A 73 -1.16 -18.76 -3.70
C ASP A 73 0.16 -19.15 -4.38
N ASN A 74 0.08 -19.91 -5.47
CA ASN A 74 1.20 -20.36 -6.31
C ASN A 74 0.69 -20.86 -7.66
N GLY A 75 1.58 -21.21 -8.57
CA GLY A 75 1.24 -21.86 -9.84
C GLY A 75 1.78 -21.15 -11.06
N ALA A 76 1.12 -21.38 -12.21
CA ALA A 76 1.53 -20.87 -13.52
C ALA A 76 1.07 -19.41 -13.73
N TYR A 77 1.57 -18.51 -12.91
CA TYR A 77 1.27 -17.07 -12.92
C TYR A 77 2.56 -16.27 -13.08
N THR A 78 3.19 -16.41 -14.23
CA THR A 78 4.49 -15.78 -14.52
C THR A 78 4.49 -14.29 -14.25
N GLY A 79 5.38 -13.82 -13.37
CA GLY A 79 5.51 -12.42 -12.99
C GLY A 79 4.74 -12.01 -11.73
N GLU A 80 3.87 -12.88 -11.20
CA GLU A 80 3.12 -12.61 -9.97
C GLU A 80 3.94 -12.91 -8.71
N ILE A 81 3.60 -12.22 -7.63
CA ILE A 81 4.19 -12.38 -6.30
C ILE A 81 3.09 -12.83 -5.33
N SER A 82 3.29 -13.97 -4.67
CA SER A 82 2.33 -14.50 -3.71
C SER A 82 2.48 -13.91 -2.30
N THR A 83 1.46 -14.10 -1.46
CA THR A 83 1.52 -13.71 -0.04
C THR A 83 2.59 -14.47 0.73
N SER A 84 2.88 -15.74 0.37
CA SER A 84 3.96 -16.52 0.99
C SER A 84 5.33 -15.89 0.74
N MET A 85 5.59 -15.43 -0.50
CA MET A 85 6.83 -14.71 -0.84
C MET A 85 6.98 -13.41 -0.05
N LEU A 86 5.87 -12.67 0.16
CA LEU A 86 5.89 -11.46 0.98
C LEU A 86 6.19 -11.77 2.46
N ASN A 87 5.62 -12.85 2.99
CA ASN A 87 5.87 -13.30 4.36
C ASN A 87 7.32 -13.77 4.58
N GLU A 88 7.92 -14.47 3.61
CA GLU A 88 9.33 -14.83 3.65
C GLU A 88 10.25 -13.61 3.71
N LEU A 89 9.85 -12.50 3.07
CA LEU A 89 10.55 -11.22 3.16
C LEU A 89 10.20 -10.44 4.45
N GLY A 90 9.34 -10.95 5.32
CA GLY A 90 8.95 -10.33 6.58
C GLY A 90 8.07 -9.07 6.41
N LEU A 91 7.38 -8.94 5.28
CA LEU A 91 6.53 -7.77 5.01
C LEU A 91 5.25 -7.80 5.82
N LYS A 92 4.84 -6.63 6.32
CA LYS A 92 3.65 -6.47 7.16
C LYS A 92 2.50 -5.74 6.46
N TYR A 93 2.77 -5.07 5.36
CA TYR A 93 1.81 -4.25 4.65
C TYR A 93 1.86 -4.51 3.14
N VAL A 94 0.71 -4.34 2.48
CA VAL A 94 0.61 -4.39 1.02
C VAL A 94 -0.40 -3.37 0.52
N VAL A 95 -0.02 -2.58 -0.48
CA VAL A 95 -0.91 -1.65 -1.18
C VAL A 95 -1.74 -2.41 -2.19
N LEU A 96 -3.07 -2.23 -2.16
CA LEU A 96 -4.02 -2.89 -3.05
C LEU A 96 -5.03 -1.89 -3.60
N GLY A 97 -5.37 -2.02 -4.87
CA GLY A 97 -6.35 -1.15 -5.52
C GLY A 97 -5.86 0.27 -5.83
N HIS A 98 -4.54 0.49 -5.85
CA HIS A 98 -3.96 1.77 -6.23
C HIS A 98 -4.48 2.23 -7.60
N SER A 99 -4.77 3.53 -7.74
CA SER A 99 -5.36 4.12 -8.95
C SER A 99 -4.63 3.73 -10.24
N GLU A 100 -3.30 3.72 -10.23
CA GLU A 100 -2.48 3.31 -11.38
C GLU A 100 -2.74 1.85 -11.78
N ARG A 101 -2.96 0.94 -10.81
CA ARG A 101 -3.24 -0.46 -11.11
C ARG A 101 -4.65 -0.69 -11.64
N ARG A 102 -5.61 0.10 -11.17
CA ARG A 102 -6.95 0.12 -11.76
C ARG A 102 -6.91 0.62 -13.20
N GLN A 103 -6.20 1.72 -13.44
CA GLN A 103 -6.15 2.40 -14.73
C GLN A 103 -5.31 1.65 -15.77
N TYR A 104 -4.10 1.22 -15.41
CA TYR A 104 -3.12 0.69 -16.38
C TYR A 104 -3.07 -0.84 -16.44
N PHE A 105 -3.49 -1.53 -15.39
CA PHE A 105 -3.40 -2.98 -15.28
C PHE A 105 -4.77 -3.65 -15.13
N GLY A 106 -5.87 -2.89 -15.26
CA GLY A 106 -7.22 -3.44 -15.29
C GLY A 106 -7.68 -4.10 -13.99
N GLU A 107 -7.12 -3.72 -12.84
CA GLU A 107 -7.57 -4.27 -11.55
C GLU A 107 -8.99 -3.80 -11.23
N THR A 108 -9.93 -4.74 -11.18
CA THR A 108 -11.32 -4.51 -10.79
C THR A 108 -11.49 -4.67 -9.27
N ASP A 109 -12.61 -4.16 -8.73
CA ASP A 109 -12.90 -4.33 -7.29
C ASP A 109 -13.00 -5.80 -6.89
N ALA A 110 -13.45 -6.68 -7.78
CA ALA A 110 -13.48 -8.13 -7.54
C ALA A 110 -12.07 -8.73 -7.39
N ILE A 111 -11.14 -8.33 -8.25
CA ILE A 111 -9.72 -8.75 -8.15
C ILE A 111 -9.11 -8.20 -6.86
N ILE A 112 -9.36 -6.93 -6.54
CA ILE A 112 -8.84 -6.28 -5.35
C ILE A 112 -9.40 -6.95 -4.09
N ASN A 113 -10.68 -7.27 -4.04
CA ASN A 113 -11.31 -8.00 -2.94
C ASN A 113 -10.63 -9.37 -2.71
N ALA A 114 -10.39 -10.13 -3.80
CA ALA A 114 -9.69 -11.40 -3.70
C ALA A 114 -8.27 -11.24 -3.12
N LYS A 115 -7.54 -10.19 -3.55
CA LYS A 115 -6.20 -9.87 -3.00
C LYS A 115 -6.27 -9.46 -1.53
N ILE A 116 -7.25 -8.64 -1.14
CA ILE A 116 -7.45 -8.23 0.26
C ILE A 116 -7.67 -9.45 1.15
N LYS A 117 -8.56 -10.36 0.76
CA LYS A 117 -8.82 -11.61 1.49
C LYS A 117 -7.56 -12.46 1.64
N LYS A 118 -6.75 -12.58 0.57
CA LYS A 118 -5.48 -13.31 0.62
C LYS A 118 -4.47 -12.65 1.56
N ALA A 119 -4.33 -11.33 1.52
CA ALA A 119 -3.42 -10.60 2.39
C ALA A 119 -3.82 -10.76 3.87
N ILE A 120 -5.11 -10.60 4.20
CA ILE A 120 -5.63 -10.76 5.57
C ILE A 120 -5.37 -12.19 6.06
N ALA A 121 -5.71 -13.21 5.25
CA ALA A 121 -5.50 -14.61 5.59
C ALA A 121 -4.01 -14.94 5.84
N ALA A 122 -3.10 -14.22 5.19
CA ALA A 122 -1.66 -14.36 5.36
C ALA A 122 -1.08 -13.50 6.52
N GLY A 123 -1.92 -12.76 7.25
CA GLY A 123 -1.48 -11.86 8.32
C GLY A 123 -0.76 -10.59 7.83
N ILE A 124 -0.96 -10.21 6.58
CA ILE A 124 -0.43 -8.98 5.97
C ILE A 124 -1.54 -7.93 5.97
N THR A 125 -1.27 -6.75 6.50
CA THR A 125 -2.24 -5.65 6.57
C THR A 125 -2.42 -5.00 5.18
N PRO A 126 -3.61 -5.05 4.57
CA PRO A 126 -3.88 -4.34 3.34
C PRO A 126 -3.95 -2.83 3.57
N ILE A 127 -3.32 -2.05 2.68
CA ILE A 127 -3.58 -0.63 2.50
C ILE A 127 -4.44 -0.54 1.24
N PHE A 128 -5.76 -0.50 1.45
CA PHE A 128 -6.75 -0.50 0.38
C PHE A 128 -6.95 0.91 -0.16
N CYS A 129 -6.52 1.14 -1.39
CA CYS A 129 -6.65 2.42 -2.08
C CYS A 129 -8.00 2.55 -2.76
N ILE A 130 -8.66 3.67 -2.51
CA ILE A 130 -9.90 4.10 -3.16
C ILE A 130 -9.74 5.54 -3.64
N GLY A 131 -10.46 5.92 -4.66
CA GLY A 131 -10.44 7.28 -5.18
C GLY A 131 -11.13 7.37 -6.54
N GLU A 132 -11.64 8.55 -6.82
CA GLU A 132 -12.30 8.90 -8.08
C GLU A 132 -11.29 9.40 -9.11
N THR A 133 -11.64 9.29 -10.39
CA THR A 133 -10.93 9.95 -11.48
C THR A 133 -11.29 11.44 -11.56
N LYS A 134 -10.52 12.21 -12.34
CA LYS A 134 -10.81 13.63 -12.57
C LYS A 134 -12.21 13.82 -13.17
N ASP A 135 -12.58 13.00 -14.14
CA ASP A 135 -13.87 13.13 -14.84
C ASP A 135 -15.04 12.78 -13.92
N GLU A 136 -14.90 11.76 -13.07
CA GLU A 136 -15.88 11.40 -12.05
C GLU A 136 -16.08 12.53 -11.04
N ARG A 137 -14.99 13.18 -10.60
CA ARG A 137 -15.07 14.32 -9.69
C ARG A 137 -15.74 15.53 -10.33
N LEU A 138 -15.36 15.86 -11.56
CA LEU A 138 -16.00 16.95 -12.31
C LEU A 138 -17.46 16.66 -12.64
N GLY A 139 -17.80 15.38 -12.83
CA GLY A 139 -19.17 14.89 -13.00
C GLY A 139 -20.01 14.86 -11.71
N GLY A 140 -19.43 15.19 -10.55
CA GLY A 140 -20.13 15.22 -9.27
C GLY A 140 -20.52 13.83 -8.73
N ILE A 141 -19.86 12.74 -9.20
CA ILE A 141 -20.18 11.37 -8.81
C ILE A 141 -19.14 10.74 -7.85
N LEU A 142 -18.43 11.57 -7.10
CA LEU A 142 -17.43 11.13 -6.11
C LEU A 142 -17.98 10.08 -5.14
N GLU A 143 -19.06 10.40 -4.44
CA GLU A 143 -19.63 9.51 -3.42
C GLU A 143 -20.09 8.16 -3.98
N PRO A 144 -20.84 8.10 -5.10
CA PRO A 144 -21.17 6.84 -5.75
C PRO A 144 -19.94 5.99 -6.13
N VAL A 145 -18.88 6.62 -6.64
CA VAL A 145 -17.64 5.90 -7.02
C VAL A 145 -16.99 5.28 -5.79
N LEU A 146 -16.82 6.05 -4.71
CA LEU A 146 -16.23 5.54 -3.47
C LEU A 146 -17.10 4.45 -2.84
N GLU A 147 -18.42 4.59 -2.89
CA GLU A 147 -19.36 3.57 -2.40
C GLU A 147 -19.20 2.25 -3.17
N ILE A 148 -19.11 2.31 -4.51
CA ILE A 148 -18.91 1.12 -5.36
C ILE A 148 -17.57 0.45 -5.01
N GLN A 149 -16.48 1.22 -4.92
CA GLN A 149 -15.16 0.68 -4.60
C GLN A 149 -15.11 0.06 -3.21
N LEU A 150 -15.70 0.71 -2.21
CA LEU A 150 -15.79 0.17 -0.85
C LEU A 150 -16.63 -1.10 -0.79
N LYS A 151 -17.84 -1.08 -1.36
CA LYS A 151 -18.71 -2.27 -1.38
C LYS A 151 -18.09 -3.44 -2.14
N GLY A 152 -17.43 -3.16 -3.27
CA GLY A 152 -16.77 -4.18 -4.07
C GLY A 152 -15.51 -4.73 -3.39
N GLY A 153 -14.62 -3.86 -2.93
CA GLY A 153 -13.35 -4.25 -2.31
C GLY A 153 -13.51 -4.92 -0.95
N LEU A 154 -14.53 -4.54 -0.17
CA LEU A 154 -14.79 -5.10 1.17
C LEU A 154 -15.88 -6.20 1.17
N LYS A 155 -16.32 -6.64 0.00
CA LYS A 155 -17.37 -7.65 -0.13
C LYS A 155 -17.04 -8.93 0.65
N ASP A 156 -18.01 -9.40 1.46
CA ASP A 156 -17.93 -10.61 2.28
C ASP A 156 -16.78 -10.64 3.30
N LEU A 157 -16.22 -9.48 3.67
CA LEU A 157 -15.33 -9.35 4.81
C LEU A 157 -16.13 -9.13 6.08
N THR A 158 -15.69 -9.73 7.17
CA THR A 158 -16.27 -9.50 8.50
C THR A 158 -15.86 -8.12 9.04
N PRO A 159 -16.60 -7.54 10.00
CA PRO A 159 -16.19 -6.29 10.66
C PRO A 159 -14.79 -6.36 11.29
N GLU A 160 -14.40 -7.52 11.80
CA GLU A 160 -13.08 -7.75 12.36
C GLU A 160 -12.00 -7.68 11.28
N GLU A 161 -12.18 -8.34 10.14
CA GLU A 161 -11.27 -8.26 9.01
C GLU A 161 -11.15 -6.83 8.48
N VAL A 162 -12.26 -6.10 8.35
CA VAL A 162 -12.26 -4.69 7.97
C VAL A 162 -11.54 -3.82 9.00
N SER A 163 -11.59 -4.16 10.28
CA SER A 163 -10.86 -3.42 11.31
C SER A 163 -9.34 -3.54 11.18
N ASN A 164 -8.83 -4.59 10.54
CA ASN A 164 -7.41 -4.91 10.38
C ASN A 164 -6.78 -4.36 9.08
N LEU A 165 -7.52 -3.60 8.29
CA LEU A 165 -6.98 -2.94 7.09
C LEU A 165 -6.93 -1.43 7.25
N VAL A 166 -6.16 -0.78 6.38
CA VAL A 166 -6.07 0.67 6.24
C VAL A 166 -6.78 1.06 4.94
N ILE A 167 -7.65 2.07 4.98
CA ILE A 167 -8.24 2.67 3.78
C ILE A 167 -7.42 3.92 3.45
N ALA A 168 -6.88 3.96 2.23
CA ALA A 168 -6.16 5.10 1.69
C ALA A 168 -7.00 5.78 0.61
N TYR A 169 -7.52 6.96 0.90
CA TYR A 169 -8.22 7.76 -0.10
C TYR A 169 -7.23 8.58 -0.92
N GLU A 170 -7.19 8.33 -2.22
CA GLU A 170 -6.32 9.01 -3.18
C GLU A 170 -7.17 9.91 -4.09
N PRO A 171 -7.37 11.20 -3.75
CA PRO A 171 -8.01 12.12 -4.69
C PRO A 171 -7.14 12.25 -5.92
N VAL A 172 -7.63 11.84 -7.11
CA VAL A 172 -6.83 11.83 -8.36
C VAL A 172 -6.31 13.21 -8.73
N LEU A 173 -6.96 14.28 -8.27
CA LEU A 173 -6.46 15.65 -8.45
C LEU A 173 -5.10 15.91 -7.79
N SER A 174 -4.71 15.15 -6.77
CA SER A 174 -3.40 15.27 -6.15
C SER A 174 -2.28 14.66 -7.00
N LEU A 175 -2.62 13.75 -7.93
CA LEU A 175 -1.66 13.08 -8.79
C LEU A 175 -1.31 13.86 -10.08
N ILE A 176 -2.07 14.91 -10.40
CA ILE A 176 -1.90 15.71 -11.63
C ILE A 176 -1.42 17.15 -11.36
N HIS A 177 -0.66 17.36 -10.28
CA HIS A 177 -0.10 18.68 -9.89
C HIS A 177 -1.10 19.82 -9.65
N ILE A 178 -2.38 19.53 -9.40
CA ILE A 178 -3.41 20.55 -9.14
C ILE A 178 -3.55 20.84 -7.64
N SER A 179 -3.04 19.97 -6.78
CA SER A 179 -2.94 20.21 -5.34
C SER A 179 -1.52 19.99 -4.86
N GLU A 180 -0.67 21.00 -4.97
CA GLU A 180 0.53 21.02 -4.13
C GLU A 180 0.08 21.14 -2.67
N PRO A 181 0.64 20.31 -1.76
CA PRO A 181 0.42 20.53 -0.34
C PRO A 181 0.99 21.91 -0.02
N THR A 182 0.09 22.86 0.27
CA THR A 182 0.52 24.14 0.83
C THR A 182 1.24 23.84 2.13
N ARG A 183 2.57 23.88 2.09
CA ARG A 183 3.38 23.91 3.31
C ARG A 183 3.00 25.19 4.06
N ARG A 184 2.28 25.04 5.16
CA ARG A 184 2.23 26.03 6.23
C ARG A 184 3.13 25.57 7.36
#